data_269a6ced991a3767341e976b8347ef9e
#
_entry.id   269a6ced991a3767341e976b8347ef9e
#
_cell.length_a   1.000
_cell.length_b   1.000
_cell.length_c   1.000
_cell.angle_alpha   90.00
_cell.angle_beta   90.00
_cell.angle_gamma   90.00
#
_symmetry.space_group_name_H-M   'P 1'
#
loop_
_entity.id
_entity.type
_entity.pdbx_description
1 polymer ?
#
loop_
_entity_poly.entity_id
_entity_poly.type
_entity_poly.pdbx_seq_one_letter_code
_entity_poly.pdbx_strand_id
1 'polypeptide(L)'
;MNTNLDATGHSQTMQEREVERALRPKGFNSFAGQKQVLDNLRIFVGAAKQRGEPLDHVLFFGPPGLGKTTLSYIIANELGVNIKMTSGPVLDKPGDLAGMLTSLEANDFLFIDEIHRLSPVVEEYLYSAMEDYKIDILIESGPAARSVQLNLKPFTLIGATTRSGMLTAPLRARFGINCRLQYYDAETLATIVNRSAGLLQVKITSESAFEIARRSRGTPRIANLLLRRVRDFAQVKGDGTITLDIARYALRALNVDSNGLDEMDLRILGTIIDKFRGGPVGINNIATAVGEDAGTVEEVYEPYLIQEGYLQRTPRGREATPLAYQHLGKLKTDGQQQDLF
;
A
#
# COMPACT_ATOMS: atom_id res chain seq x y z
N MET A 1 16.45 -7.52 -1.76
CA MET A 1 14.96 -7.47 -1.74
C MET A 1 14.40 -8.40 -2.81
N ASN A 2 13.47 -9.28 -2.47
CA ASN A 2 12.77 -10.07 -3.47
C ASN A 2 11.71 -9.19 -4.17
N THR A 3 11.98 -8.80 -5.41
CA THR A 3 11.09 -7.92 -6.19
C THR A 3 9.68 -8.51 -6.40
N ASN A 4 9.52 -9.82 -6.29
CA ASN A 4 8.23 -10.51 -6.41
C ASN A 4 7.34 -10.34 -5.18
N LEU A 5 7.89 -9.86 -4.05
CA LEU A 5 7.16 -9.58 -2.82
C LEU A 5 7.15 -8.09 -2.46
N ASP A 6 7.50 -7.21 -3.40
CA ASP A 6 7.45 -5.76 -3.21
C ASP A 6 6.01 -5.23 -3.31
N ALA A 7 5.38 -5.05 -2.16
CA ALA A 7 4.05 -4.45 -2.08
C ALA A 7 4.02 -2.94 -2.40
N THR A 8 5.18 -2.25 -2.37
CA THR A 8 5.27 -0.82 -2.69
C THR A 8 5.23 -0.57 -4.19
N GLY A 9 5.75 -1.51 -4.98
CA GLY A 9 5.84 -1.42 -6.44
C GLY A 9 6.97 -0.51 -6.94
N HIS A 10 7.92 -0.11 -6.07
CA HIS A 10 9.05 0.71 -6.47
C HIS A 10 9.99 -0.03 -7.43
N SER A 11 10.10 -1.34 -7.29
CA SER A 11 10.93 -2.21 -8.13
C SER A 11 10.34 -2.53 -9.50
N GLN A 12 9.09 -2.10 -9.80
CA GLN A 12 8.40 -2.45 -11.04
C GLN A 12 8.90 -1.65 -12.25
N THR A 13 9.08 -2.37 -13.37
CA THR A 13 9.34 -1.78 -14.69
C THR A 13 8.11 -1.04 -15.24
N MET A 14 8.29 -0.22 -16.28
CA MET A 14 7.16 0.45 -16.95
C MET A 14 6.14 -0.54 -17.51
N GLN A 15 6.59 -1.62 -18.14
CA GLN A 15 5.71 -2.67 -18.68
C GLN A 15 4.92 -3.38 -17.57
N GLU A 16 5.55 -3.63 -16.44
CA GLU A 16 4.87 -4.22 -15.27
C GLU A 16 3.79 -3.33 -14.70
N ARG A 17 4.03 -2.01 -14.68
CA ARG A 17 3.02 -1.02 -14.26
C ARG A 17 1.84 -0.95 -15.21
N GLU A 18 2.06 -1.06 -16.53
CA GLU A 18 0.99 -1.11 -17.53
C GLU A 18 0.10 -2.35 -17.34
N VAL A 19 0.72 -3.52 -17.17
CA VAL A 19 -0.03 -4.75 -16.89
C VAL A 19 -0.79 -4.63 -15.56
N GLU A 20 -0.17 -4.10 -14.51
CA GLU A 20 -0.87 -3.87 -13.23
C GLU A 20 -2.09 -2.96 -13.43
N ARG A 21 -1.98 -1.89 -14.22
CA ARG A 21 -3.11 -1.00 -14.55
C ARG A 21 -4.22 -1.73 -15.29
N ALA A 22 -3.88 -2.60 -16.24
CA ALA A 22 -4.85 -3.39 -17.00
C ALA A 22 -5.61 -4.39 -16.10
N LEU A 23 -4.98 -4.90 -15.04
CA LEU A 23 -5.60 -5.81 -14.08
C LEU A 23 -6.49 -5.10 -13.04
N ARG A 24 -6.44 -3.76 -12.94
CA ARG A 24 -7.25 -3.03 -11.96
C ARG A 24 -8.74 -3.14 -12.26
N PRO A 25 -9.58 -3.36 -11.25
CA PRO A 25 -11.02 -3.25 -11.39
C PRO A 25 -11.44 -1.81 -11.74
N LYS A 26 -12.46 -1.67 -12.60
CA LYS A 26 -12.94 -0.38 -13.10
C LYS A 26 -14.17 0.17 -12.36
N GLY A 27 -14.82 -0.63 -11.55
CA GLY A 27 -16.03 -0.26 -10.80
C GLY A 27 -16.16 -1.06 -9.52
N PHE A 28 -17.05 -0.64 -8.63
CA PHE A 28 -17.29 -1.27 -7.34
C PHE A 28 -17.63 -2.76 -7.42
N ASN A 29 -18.37 -3.18 -8.46
CA ASN A 29 -18.80 -4.58 -8.61
C ASN A 29 -17.66 -5.53 -8.97
N SER A 30 -16.59 -5.01 -9.54
CA SER A 30 -15.40 -5.79 -9.91
C SER A 30 -14.29 -5.73 -8.86
N PHE A 31 -14.45 -4.94 -7.80
CA PHE A 31 -13.50 -4.83 -6.71
C PHE A 31 -13.84 -5.86 -5.63
N ALA A 32 -12.93 -6.76 -5.34
CA ALA A 32 -13.07 -7.78 -4.30
C ALA A 32 -12.48 -7.30 -2.96
N GLY A 33 -13.07 -7.75 -1.86
CA GLY A 33 -12.63 -7.42 -0.50
C GLY A 33 -13.06 -6.05 -0.01
N GLN A 34 -12.55 -5.61 1.15
CA GLN A 34 -12.82 -4.31 1.79
C GLN A 34 -14.33 -4.00 1.92
N LYS A 35 -15.16 -5.02 2.21
CA LYS A 35 -16.63 -4.94 2.11
C LYS A 35 -17.20 -3.71 2.80
N GLN A 36 -16.86 -3.46 4.06
CA GLN A 36 -17.38 -2.32 4.82
C GLN A 36 -17.01 -0.98 4.18
N VAL A 37 -15.77 -0.84 3.68
CA VAL A 37 -15.32 0.38 3.00
C VAL A 37 -16.11 0.58 1.71
N LEU A 38 -16.29 -0.48 0.91
CA LEU A 38 -17.05 -0.41 -0.33
C LEU A 38 -18.51 -0.05 -0.11
N ASP A 39 -19.16 -0.66 0.87
CA ASP A 39 -20.58 -0.42 1.17
C ASP A 39 -20.78 1.05 1.57
N ASN A 40 -19.91 1.62 2.40
CA ASN A 40 -19.95 3.03 2.76
C ASN A 40 -19.67 3.95 1.55
N LEU A 41 -18.64 3.64 0.75
CA LEU A 41 -18.29 4.44 -0.42
C LEU A 41 -19.43 4.46 -1.45
N ARG A 42 -20.13 3.34 -1.67
CA ARG A 42 -21.31 3.31 -2.55
C ARG A 42 -22.41 4.28 -2.10
N ILE A 43 -22.64 4.36 -0.79
CA ILE A 43 -23.63 5.28 -0.21
C ILE A 43 -23.18 6.73 -0.43
N PHE A 44 -21.92 7.07 -0.06
CA PHE A 44 -21.43 8.44 -0.19
C PHE A 44 -21.40 8.92 -1.63
N VAL A 45 -20.88 8.09 -2.54
CA VAL A 45 -20.82 8.37 -3.98
C VAL A 45 -22.23 8.50 -4.56
N GLY A 46 -23.15 7.60 -4.20
CA GLY A 46 -24.54 7.65 -4.61
C GLY A 46 -25.23 8.94 -4.16
N ALA A 47 -25.02 9.35 -2.91
CA ALA A 47 -25.59 10.56 -2.35
C ALA A 47 -25.03 11.84 -3.02
N ALA A 48 -23.71 11.93 -3.20
CA ALA A 48 -23.07 13.05 -3.90
C ALA A 48 -23.60 13.18 -5.34
N LYS A 49 -23.72 12.05 -6.05
CA LYS A 49 -24.27 12.02 -7.41
C LYS A 49 -25.73 12.50 -7.47
N GLN A 50 -26.57 12.12 -6.51
CA GLN A 50 -27.97 12.55 -6.45
C GLN A 50 -28.11 14.06 -6.17
N ARG A 51 -27.22 14.63 -5.35
CA ARG A 51 -27.25 16.07 -5.04
C ARG A 51 -26.55 16.93 -6.11
N GLY A 52 -25.75 16.32 -6.99
CA GLY A 52 -24.91 17.06 -7.95
C GLY A 52 -23.78 17.86 -7.29
N GLU A 53 -23.35 17.46 -6.10
CA GLU A 53 -22.32 18.10 -5.31
C GLU A 53 -21.00 17.33 -5.39
N PRO A 54 -19.84 18.00 -5.14
CA PRO A 54 -18.58 17.28 -4.98
C PRO A 54 -18.67 16.29 -3.82
N LEU A 55 -17.96 15.17 -3.92
CA LEU A 55 -17.80 14.25 -2.81
C LEU A 55 -16.94 14.90 -1.72
N ASP A 56 -17.25 14.64 -0.46
CA ASP A 56 -16.35 15.02 0.64
C ASP A 56 -14.94 14.51 0.42
N HIS A 57 -13.94 15.22 0.95
CA HIS A 57 -12.55 14.80 0.85
C HIS A 57 -12.32 13.42 1.49
N VAL A 58 -11.58 12.56 0.79
CA VAL A 58 -11.39 11.14 1.16
C VAL A 58 -9.95 10.87 1.56
N LEU A 59 -9.74 10.21 2.69
CA LEU A 59 -8.45 9.69 3.11
C LEU A 59 -8.44 8.16 3.06
N PHE A 60 -7.62 7.58 2.18
CA PHE A 60 -7.30 6.16 2.19
C PHE A 60 -6.01 5.90 2.95
N PHE A 61 -6.05 5.03 3.95
CA PHE A 61 -4.86 4.68 4.71
C PHE A 61 -4.76 3.18 4.98
N GLY A 62 -3.54 2.70 5.12
CA GLY A 62 -3.22 1.29 5.31
C GLY A 62 -2.00 0.84 4.52
N PRO A 63 -1.54 -0.41 4.71
CA PRO A 63 -0.36 -0.94 4.04
C PRO A 63 -0.31 -0.74 2.53
N PRO A 64 0.87 -0.79 1.90
CA PRO A 64 0.98 -0.67 0.45
C PRO A 64 0.33 -1.85 -0.28
N GLY A 65 -0.07 -1.65 -1.54
CA GLY A 65 -0.59 -2.73 -2.39
C GLY A 65 -2.05 -3.16 -2.15
N LEU A 66 -2.80 -2.51 -1.25
CA LEU A 66 -4.17 -2.86 -0.88
C LEU A 66 -5.27 -2.26 -1.76
N GLY A 67 -4.92 -1.40 -2.73
CA GLY A 67 -5.89 -0.85 -3.67
C GLY A 67 -6.32 0.59 -3.43
N LYS A 68 -5.60 1.40 -2.62
CA LYS A 68 -5.90 2.83 -2.38
C LYS A 68 -6.10 3.60 -3.69
N THR A 69 -5.12 3.57 -4.57
CA THR A 69 -5.17 4.20 -5.89
C THR A 69 -6.28 3.62 -6.78
N THR A 70 -6.54 2.32 -6.70
CA THR A 70 -7.60 1.67 -7.48
C THR A 70 -8.98 2.16 -7.06
N LEU A 71 -9.24 2.28 -5.76
CA LEU A 71 -10.50 2.82 -5.23
C LEU A 71 -10.70 4.27 -5.66
N SER A 72 -9.64 5.08 -5.70
CA SER A 72 -9.73 6.47 -6.17
C SER A 72 -10.18 6.56 -7.62
N TYR A 73 -9.65 5.71 -8.51
CA TYR A 73 -10.13 5.62 -9.89
C TYR A 73 -11.56 5.12 -10.00
N ILE A 74 -11.94 4.13 -9.17
CA ILE A 74 -13.32 3.61 -9.17
C ILE A 74 -14.30 4.71 -8.80
N ILE A 75 -14.03 5.48 -7.75
CA ILE A 75 -14.91 6.57 -7.32
C ILE A 75 -15.03 7.64 -8.41
N ALA A 76 -13.92 8.02 -9.04
CA ALA A 76 -13.93 8.98 -10.15
C ALA A 76 -14.77 8.47 -11.34
N ASN A 77 -14.62 7.21 -11.71
CA ASN A 77 -15.42 6.58 -12.77
C ASN A 77 -16.92 6.54 -12.45
N GLU A 78 -17.28 6.20 -11.20
CA GLU A 78 -18.68 6.12 -10.76
C GLU A 78 -19.37 7.50 -10.74
N LEU A 79 -18.63 8.56 -10.44
CA LEU A 79 -19.12 9.94 -10.49
C LEU A 79 -19.03 10.56 -11.89
N GLY A 80 -18.25 9.97 -12.80
CA GLY A 80 -18.03 10.49 -14.15
C GLY A 80 -17.17 11.75 -14.18
N VAL A 81 -16.21 11.88 -13.25
CA VAL A 81 -15.31 13.03 -13.13
C VAL A 81 -13.87 12.63 -13.46
N ASN A 82 -13.03 13.62 -13.78
CA ASN A 82 -11.62 13.39 -14.01
C ASN A 82 -10.85 13.26 -12.68
N ILE A 83 -9.70 12.61 -12.73
CA ILE A 83 -8.79 12.48 -11.61
C ILE A 83 -7.37 12.87 -12.03
N LYS A 84 -6.81 13.87 -11.35
CA LYS A 84 -5.39 14.22 -11.50
C LYS A 84 -4.59 13.55 -10.39
N MET A 85 -3.47 12.97 -10.76
CA MET A 85 -2.63 12.17 -9.88
C MET A 85 -1.32 12.88 -9.60
N THR A 86 -0.94 12.96 -8.33
CA THR A 86 0.37 13.42 -7.88
C THR A 86 0.78 12.66 -6.62
N SER A 87 1.90 13.01 -6.01
CA SER A 87 2.35 12.45 -4.74
C SER A 87 2.97 13.53 -3.86
N GLY A 88 3.00 13.30 -2.54
CA GLY A 88 3.57 14.24 -1.58
C GLY A 88 4.97 14.70 -1.97
N PRO A 89 5.92 13.79 -2.30
CA PRO A 89 7.28 14.18 -2.69
C PRO A 89 7.40 15.02 -3.98
N VAL A 90 6.39 15.00 -4.84
CA VAL A 90 6.38 15.79 -6.09
C VAL A 90 5.90 17.22 -5.86
N LEU A 91 5.08 17.42 -4.84
CA LEU A 91 4.58 18.75 -4.45
C LEU A 91 5.57 19.40 -3.47
N ASP A 92 6.66 19.90 -3.99
CA ASP A 92 7.75 20.48 -3.18
C ASP A 92 7.45 21.94 -2.77
N LYS A 93 6.76 22.70 -3.61
CA LYS A 93 6.50 24.12 -3.44
C LYS A 93 5.00 24.43 -3.54
N PRO A 94 4.52 25.51 -2.86
CA PRO A 94 3.13 25.96 -2.99
C PRO A 94 2.67 26.21 -4.43
N GLY A 95 3.57 26.65 -5.30
CA GLY A 95 3.29 26.87 -6.73
C GLY A 95 2.95 25.58 -7.48
N ASP A 96 3.55 24.44 -7.11
CA ASP A 96 3.24 23.14 -7.73
C ASP A 96 1.81 22.73 -7.37
N LEU A 97 1.43 22.87 -6.10
CA LEU A 97 0.06 22.62 -5.64
C LEU A 97 -0.95 23.56 -6.32
N ALA A 98 -0.65 24.84 -6.39
CA ALA A 98 -1.51 25.83 -7.03
C ALA A 98 -1.72 25.53 -8.52
N GLY A 99 -0.67 25.16 -9.24
CA GLY A 99 -0.76 24.75 -10.65
C GLY A 99 -1.65 23.53 -10.85
N MET A 100 -1.58 22.55 -9.95
CA MET A 100 -2.47 21.39 -9.98
C MET A 100 -3.92 21.78 -9.70
N LEU A 101 -4.19 22.53 -8.64
CA LEU A 101 -5.52 22.92 -8.21
C LEU A 101 -6.25 23.82 -9.22
N THR A 102 -5.56 24.84 -9.76
CA THR A 102 -6.14 25.76 -10.77
C THR A 102 -6.46 25.07 -12.09
N SER A 103 -5.86 23.92 -12.36
CA SER A 103 -6.08 23.13 -13.58
C SER A 103 -7.21 22.09 -13.45
N LEU A 104 -7.90 22.02 -12.29
CA LEU A 104 -9.05 21.16 -12.07
C LEU A 104 -10.33 21.78 -12.64
N GLU A 105 -11.19 20.94 -13.19
CA GLU A 105 -12.58 21.31 -13.48
C GLU A 105 -13.47 21.10 -12.26
N ALA A 106 -14.71 21.63 -12.31
CA ALA A 106 -15.64 21.47 -11.20
C ALA A 106 -15.93 19.98 -10.94
N ASN A 107 -15.84 19.59 -9.67
CA ASN A 107 -16.01 18.24 -9.14
C ASN A 107 -14.90 17.25 -9.52
N ASP A 108 -13.84 17.68 -10.21
CA ASP A 108 -12.68 16.84 -10.46
C ASP A 108 -11.98 16.40 -9.17
N PHE A 109 -11.24 15.32 -9.27
CA PHE A 109 -10.47 14.78 -8.16
C PHE A 109 -8.98 15.14 -8.28
N LEU A 110 -8.40 15.57 -7.15
CA LEU A 110 -6.96 15.59 -6.95
C LEU A 110 -6.58 14.42 -6.04
N PHE A 111 -5.79 13.47 -6.56
CA PHE A 111 -5.24 12.38 -5.77
C PHE A 111 -3.80 12.67 -5.41
N ILE A 112 -3.47 12.62 -4.11
CA ILE A 112 -2.11 12.77 -3.60
C ILE A 112 -1.70 11.46 -2.93
N ASP A 113 -0.79 10.72 -3.57
CA ASP A 113 -0.18 9.53 -2.95
C ASP A 113 0.89 9.93 -1.94
N GLU A 114 1.08 9.11 -0.91
CA GLU A 114 2.00 9.40 0.21
C GLU A 114 1.85 10.83 0.76
N ILE A 115 0.59 11.25 0.98
CA ILE A 115 0.24 12.61 1.40
C ILE A 115 0.93 13.03 2.72
N HIS A 116 1.34 12.07 3.56
CA HIS A 116 2.11 12.35 4.78
C HIS A 116 3.53 12.88 4.52
N ARG A 117 3.97 12.89 3.26
CA ARG A 117 5.29 13.42 2.84
C ARG A 117 5.21 14.84 2.27
N LEU A 118 4.05 15.48 2.35
CA LEU A 118 3.94 16.91 2.05
C LEU A 118 4.80 17.72 3.01
N SER A 119 5.43 18.77 2.50
CA SER A 119 6.10 19.76 3.36
C SER A 119 5.06 20.54 4.18
N PRO A 120 5.38 20.97 5.41
CA PRO A 120 4.45 21.76 6.23
C PRO A 120 3.90 23.00 5.52
N VAL A 121 4.74 23.65 4.71
CA VAL A 121 4.35 24.83 3.93
C VAL A 121 3.27 24.48 2.90
N VAL A 122 3.46 23.41 2.13
CA VAL A 122 2.47 22.97 1.12
C VAL A 122 1.18 22.50 1.81
N GLU A 123 1.29 21.86 2.97
CA GLU A 123 0.15 21.42 3.76
C GLU A 123 -0.74 22.59 4.22
N GLU A 124 -0.16 23.71 4.64
CA GLU A 124 -0.91 24.92 5.02
C GLU A 124 -1.73 25.51 3.86
N TYR A 125 -1.17 25.54 2.65
CA TYR A 125 -1.90 25.97 1.46
C TYR A 125 -3.08 25.03 1.12
N LEU A 126 -2.90 23.74 1.42
CA LEU A 126 -3.93 22.74 1.18
C LEU A 126 -5.15 22.93 2.09
N TYR A 127 -4.96 23.46 3.32
CA TYR A 127 -6.07 23.70 4.25
C TYR A 127 -7.10 24.66 3.68
N SER A 128 -6.68 25.85 3.21
CA SER A 128 -7.58 26.85 2.62
C SER A 128 -8.21 26.35 1.33
N ALA A 129 -7.46 25.58 0.54
CA ALA A 129 -7.97 24.96 -0.67
C ALA A 129 -9.09 23.94 -0.40
N MET A 130 -8.98 23.17 0.68
CA MET A 130 -9.98 22.17 1.07
C MET A 130 -11.24 22.78 1.71
N GLU A 131 -11.08 23.84 2.51
CA GLU A 131 -12.20 24.43 3.25
C GLU A 131 -12.97 25.47 2.42
N ASP A 132 -12.23 26.40 1.77
CA ASP A 132 -12.81 27.58 1.16
C ASP A 132 -12.73 27.57 -0.37
N TYR A 133 -12.12 26.55 -0.99
CA TYR A 133 -11.79 26.54 -2.41
C TYR A 133 -11.01 27.77 -2.86
N LYS A 134 -10.04 28.18 -2.05
CA LYS A 134 -9.17 29.33 -2.28
C LYS A 134 -7.72 28.99 -1.98
N ILE A 135 -6.81 29.62 -2.67
CA ILE A 135 -5.39 29.51 -2.40
C ILE A 135 -4.74 30.90 -2.50
N ASP A 136 -3.98 31.29 -1.48
CA ASP A 136 -3.25 32.54 -1.45
C ASP A 136 -1.81 32.29 -1.88
N ILE A 137 -1.36 32.91 -2.99
CA ILE A 137 -0.01 32.73 -3.51
C ILE A 137 0.79 33.99 -3.26
N LEU A 138 1.97 33.86 -2.66
CA LEU A 138 2.95 34.94 -2.56
C LEU A 138 3.68 35.08 -3.90
N ILE A 139 3.56 36.26 -4.55
CA ILE A 139 4.20 36.53 -5.84
C ILE A 139 5.64 36.95 -5.66
N GLU A 140 5.96 37.68 -4.57
CA GLU A 140 7.30 38.18 -4.28
C GLU A 140 7.66 37.93 -2.81
N SER A 141 8.96 37.77 -2.53
CA SER A 141 9.49 37.67 -1.17
C SER A 141 10.13 38.96 -0.75
N GLY A 142 9.98 39.36 0.53
CA GLY A 142 10.58 40.57 1.10
C GLY A 142 9.58 41.70 1.36
N PRO A 143 10.02 42.96 1.57
CA PRO A 143 9.16 44.08 1.96
C PRO A 143 8.07 44.44 0.93
N ALA A 144 8.20 43.97 -0.33
CA ALA A 144 7.25 44.18 -1.42
C ALA A 144 6.35 42.95 -1.65
N ALA A 145 6.35 41.99 -0.74
CA ALA A 145 5.55 40.75 -0.88
C ALA A 145 4.06 41.07 -1.09
N ARG A 146 3.49 40.56 -2.15
CA ARG A 146 2.06 40.65 -2.46
C ARG A 146 1.49 39.24 -2.50
N SER A 147 0.35 39.04 -1.82
CA SER A 147 -0.43 37.83 -1.97
C SER A 147 -1.52 38.01 -3.03
N VAL A 148 -1.72 37.01 -3.87
CA VAL A 148 -2.86 36.92 -4.79
C VAL A 148 -3.69 35.75 -4.38
N GLN A 149 -4.94 36.00 -4.06
CA GLN A 149 -5.92 34.96 -3.78
C GLN A 149 -6.51 34.45 -5.09
N LEU A 150 -6.40 33.14 -5.33
CA LEU A 150 -7.01 32.45 -6.45
C LEU A 150 -8.23 31.68 -5.96
N ASN A 151 -9.36 31.87 -6.64
CA ASN A 151 -10.55 31.07 -6.42
C ASN A 151 -10.41 29.76 -7.21
N LEU A 152 -10.67 28.64 -6.55
CA LEU A 152 -10.64 27.31 -7.13
C LEU A 152 -12.07 26.84 -7.45
N LYS A 153 -12.22 26.02 -8.47
CA LYS A 153 -13.46 25.29 -8.68
C LYS A 153 -13.63 24.26 -7.56
N PRO A 154 -14.86 23.97 -7.10
CA PRO A 154 -15.08 22.89 -6.13
C PRO A 154 -14.49 21.59 -6.62
N PHE A 155 -13.70 20.92 -5.78
CA PHE A 155 -12.99 19.68 -6.09
C PHE A 155 -13.01 18.73 -4.89
N THR A 156 -12.71 17.47 -5.12
CA THR A 156 -12.48 16.51 -4.05
C THR A 156 -11.00 16.16 -3.96
N LEU A 157 -10.42 16.33 -2.76
CA LEU A 157 -9.10 15.79 -2.46
C LEU A 157 -9.22 14.34 -2.03
N ILE A 158 -8.43 13.46 -2.65
CA ILE A 158 -8.23 12.08 -2.20
C ILE A 158 -6.78 11.94 -1.75
N GLY A 159 -6.57 11.83 -0.44
CA GLY A 159 -5.27 11.52 0.14
C GLY A 159 -5.07 10.02 0.28
N ALA A 160 -3.88 9.52 -0.04
CA ALA A 160 -3.47 8.16 0.25
C ALA A 160 -2.20 8.15 1.10
N THR A 161 -2.15 7.27 2.11
CA THR A 161 -0.97 7.14 2.98
C THR A 161 -0.79 5.73 3.51
N THR A 162 0.45 5.32 3.67
CA THR A 162 0.83 4.12 4.42
C THR A 162 1.00 4.42 5.92
N ARG A 163 1.21 5.70 6.28
CA ARG A 163 1.58 6.16 7.62
C ARG A 163 0.60 7.22 8.15
N SER A 164 -0.64 6.81 8.42
CA SER A 164 -1.68 7.76 8.89
C SER A 164 -1.32 8.49 10.18
N GLY A 165 -0.46 7.92 11.03
CA GLY A 165 0.03 8.57 12.25
C GLY A 165 0.99 9.75 12.00
N MET A 166 1.55 9.90 10.80
CA MET A 166 2.41 11.02 10.43
C MET A 166 1.64 12.22 9.87
N LEU A 167 0.34 12.07 9.58
CA LEU A 167 -0.49 13.19 9.18
C LEU A 167 -0.73 14.12 10.38
N THR A 168 -0.64 15.43 10.13
CA THR A 168 -1.00 16.42 11.14
C THR A 168 -2.48 16.31 11.51
N ALA A 169 -2.82 16.67 12.74
CA ALA A 169 -4.20 16.65 13.18
C ALA A 169 -5.10 17.61 12.36
N PRO A 170 -4.65 18.82 11.98
CA PRO A 170 -5.43 19.72 11.13
C PRO A 170 -5.73 19.14 9.75
N LEU A 171 -4.76 18.50 9.08
CA LEU A 171 -4.99 17.89 7.78
C LEU A 171 -5.98 16.72 7.89
N ARG A 172 -5.81 15.87 8.89
CA ARG A 172 -6.69 14.72 9.10
C ARG A 172 -8.14 15.13 9.35
N ALA A 173 -8.37 16.21 10.12
CA ALA A 173 -9.71 16.69 10.44
C ALA A 173 -10.51 17.18 9.22
N ARG A 174 -9.81 17.53 8.14
CA ARG A 174 -10.43 18.01 6.89
C ARG A 174 -10.93 16.91 5.96
N PHE A 175 -10.58 15.67 6.25
CA PHE A 175 -11.12 14.53 5.51
C PHE A 175 -12.45 14.07 6.13
N GLY A 176 -13.56 14.32 5.44
CA GLY A 176 -14.89 13.86 5.87
C GLY A 176 -15.05 12.34 5.77
N ILE A 177 -14.36 11.71 4.82
CA ILE A 177 -14.42 10.26 4.59
C ILE A 177 -13.06 9.63 4.87
N ASN A 178 -13.00 8.80 5.91
CA ASN A 178 -11.78 8.11 6.32
C ASN A 178 -11.91 6.59 6.12
N CYS A 179 -11.10 6.02 5.22
CA CYS A 179 -11.15 4.63 4.81
C CYS A 179 -9.86 3.89 5.17
N ARG A 180 -9.92 3.02 6.19
CA ARG A 180 -8.81 2.13 6.54
C ARG A 180 -8.90 0.87 5.70
N LEU A 181 -7.87 0.60 4.87
CA LEU A 181 -7.74 -0.64 4.12
C LEU A 181 -6.98 -1.67 4.95
N GLN A 182 -7.47 -2.91 4.91
CA GLN A 182 -6.91 -4.04 5.63
C GLN A 182 -6.32 -5.04 4.64
N TYR A 183 -5.46 -5.91 5.15
CA TYR A 183 -4.99 -7.06 4.38
C TYR A 183 -6.15 -7.97 4.01
N TYR A 184 -5.99 -8.66 2.91
CA TYR A 184 -6.98 -9.58 2.36
C TYR A 184 -6.75 -10.99 2.88
N ASP A 185 -7.82 -11.73 3.13
CA ASP A 185 -7.74 -13.18 3.33
C ASP A 185 -7.36 -13.90 2.03
N ALA A 186 -6.93 -15.15 2.17
CA ALA A 186 -6.48 -15.96 1.03
C ALA A 186 -7.62 -16.29 0.04
N GLU A 187 -8.84 -16.45 0.53
CA GLU A 187 -10.03 -16.72 -0.27
C GLU A 187 -10.37 -15.54 -1.18
N THR A 188 -10.38 -14.33 -0.63
CA THR A 188 -10.60 -13.11 -1.41
C THR A 188 -9.47 -12.88 -2.42
N LEU A 189 -8.21 -13.11 -2.04
CA LEU A 189 -7.08 -13.04 -2.96
C LEU A 189 -7.15 -14.09 -4.06
N ALA A 190 -7.59 -15.31 -3.77
CA ALA A 190 -7.79 -16.35 -4.79
C ALA A 190 -8.83 -15.92 -5.84
N THR A 191 -9.90 -15.22 -5.41
CA THR A 191 -10.88 -14.62 -6.33
C THR A 191 -10.21 -13.57 -7.24
N ILE A 192 -9.33 -12.72 -6.68
CA ILE A 192 -8.57 -11.72 -7.46
C ILE A 192 -7.60 -12.40 -8.43
N VAL A 193 -6.89 -13.44 -7.99
CA VAL A 193 -5.97 -14.22 -8.85
C VAL A 193 -6.73 -14.86 -10.02
N ASN A 194 -7.87 -15.51 -9.76
CA ASN A 194 -8.69 -16.11 -10.81
C ASN A 194 -9.19 -15.09 -11.83
N ARG A 195 -9.69 -13.93 -11.37
CA ARG A 195 -10.08 -12.83 -12.26
C ARG A 195 -8.92 -12.33 -13.09
N SER A 196 -7.76 -12.13 -12.47
CA SER A 196 -6.55 -11.64 -13.14
C SER A 196 -6.02 -12.66 -14.15
N ALA A 197 -6.07 -13.96 -13.84
CA ALA A 197 -5.71 -15.03 -14.77
C ALA A 197 -6.61 -15.01 -16.01
N GLY A 198 -7.92 -14.80 -15.83
CA GLY A 198 -8.85 -14.64 -16.95
C GLY A 198 -8.52 -13.43 -17.83
N LEU A 199 -8.19 -12.28 -17.24
CA LEU A 199 -7.75 -11.09 -17.99
C LEU A 199 -6.42 -11.30 -18.73
N LEU A 200 -5.52 -12.11 -18.17
CA LEU A 200 -4.25 -12.49 -18.79
C LEU A 200 -4.39 -13.68 -19.78
N GLN A 201 -5.60 -14.21 -19.95
CA GLN A 201 -5.89 -15.39 -20.79
C GLN A 201 -5.07 -16.63 -20.41
N VAL A 202 -4.85 -16.83 -19.10
CA VAL A 202 -4.10 -17.96 -18.55
C VAL A 202 -5.05 -18.91 -17.86
N LYS A 203 -4.96 -20.20 -18.17
CA LYS A 203 -5.69 -21.25 -17.45
C LYS A 203 -5.04 -21.51 -16.10
N ILE A 204 -5.84 -21.54 -15.05
CA ILE A 204 -5.39 -21.80 -13.67
C ILE A 204 -6.41 -22.67 -12.95
N THR A 205 -5.95 -23.61 -12.12
CA THR A 205 -6.84 -24.38 -11.25
C THR A 205 -7.16 -23.60 -9.97
N SER A 206 -8.29 -23.89 -9.34
CA SER A 206 -8.72 -23.22 -8.10
C SER A 206 -7.71 -23.41 -6.98
N GLU A 207 -7.11 -24.60 -6.87
CA GLU A 207 -6.09 -24.93 -5.87
C GLU A 207 -4.81 -24.11 -6.10
N SER A 208 -4.44 -23.90 -7.38
CA SER A 208 -3.27 -23.09 -7.74
C SER A 208 -3.49 -21.61 -7.43
N ALA A 209 -4.69 -21.10 -7.71
CA ALA A 209 -5.06 -19.73 -7.40
C ALA A 209 -5.01 -19.50 -5.88
N PHE A 210 -5.51 -20.45 -5.10
CA PHE A 210 -5.43 -20.38 -3.63
C PHE A 210 -3.99 -20.50 -3.12
N GLU A 211 -3.16 -21.37 -3.71
CA GLU A 211 -1.74 -21.51 -3.36
C GLU A 211 -0.94 -20.24 -3.60
N ILE A 212 -1.19 -19.54 -4.70
CA ILE A 212 -0.60 -18.20 -4.97
C ILE A 212 -1.13 -17.19 -3.96
N ALA A 213 -2.44 -17.16 -3.74
CA ALA A 213 -3.12 -16.21 -2.86
C ALA A 213 -2.60 -16.26 -1.42
N ARG A 214 -2.49 -17.46 -0.82
CA ARG A 214 -2.04 -17.61 0.57
C ARG A 214 -0.60 -17.20 0.81
N ARG A 215 0.25 -17.17 -0.25
CA ARG A 215 1.63 -16.68 -0.18
C ARG A 215 1.80 -15.22 -0.60
N SER A 216 0.69 -14.53 -0.86
CA SER A 216 0.70 -13.15 -1.37
C SER A 216 0.66 -12.07 -0.28
N ARG A 217 0.98 -12.43 0.95
CA ARG A 217 1.07 -11.48 2.09
C ARG A 217 -0.17 -10.60 2.25
N GLY A 218 -1.36 -11.15 2.02
CA GLY A 218 -2.59 -10.39 2.13
C GLY A 218 -2.73 -9.21 1.15
N THR A 219 -1.93 -9.15 0.07
CA THR A 219 -1.85 -7.99 -0.83
C THR A 219 -2.20 -8.35 -2.28
N PRO A 220 -3.23 -7.72 -2.88
CA PRO A 220 -3.57 -7.90 -4.28
C PRO A 220 -2.42 -7.64 -5.26
N ARG A 221 -1.56 -6.67 -4.97
CA ARG A 221 -0.39 -6.37 -5.81
C ARG A 221 0.58 -7.54 -5.87
N ILE A 222 0.93 -8.11 -4.72
CA ILE A 222 1.82 -9.29 -4.67
C ILE A 222 1.15 -10.49 -5.34
N ALA A 223 -0.15 -10.71 -5.11
CA ALA A 223 -0.89 -11.78 -5.75
C ALA A 223 -0.79 -11.73 -7.29
N ASN A 224 -0.98 -10.53 -7.87
CA ASN A 224 -0.85 -10.32 -9.30
C ASN A 224 0.61 -10.46 -9.79
N LEU A 225 1.60 -10.03 -9.01
CA LEU A 225 3.01 -10.23 -9.33
C LEU A 225 3.36 -11.71 -9.38
N LEU A 226 3.02 -12.45 -8.32
CA LEU A 226 3.27 -13.89 -8.25
C LEU A 226 2.53 -14.66 -9.36
N LEU A 227 1.26 -14.32 -9.66
CA LEU A 227 0.52 -14.91 -10.76
C LEU A 227 1.27 -14.78 -12.08
N ARG A 228 1.80 -13.59 -12.40
CA ARG A 228 2.54 -13.37 -13.63
C ARG A 228 3.83 -14.19 -13.69
N ARG A 229 4.56 -14.28 -12.59
CA ARG A 229 5.77 -15.12 -12.53
C ARG A 229 5.45 -16.58 -12.65
N VAL A 230 4.44 -17.06 -11.93
CA VAL A 230 3.99 -18.47 -12.04
C VAL A 230 3.52 -18.80 -13.45
N ARG A 231 2.86 -17.88 -14.15
CA ARG A 231 2.50 -18.02 -15.58
C ARG A 231 3.75 -18.25 -16.44
N ASP A 232 4.82 -17.47 -16.22
CA ASP A 232 6.04 -17.61 -17.01
C ASP A 232 6.63 -19.03 -16.84
N PHE A 233 6.58 -19.59 -15.63
CA PHE A 233 6.96 -21.01 -15.39
C PHE A 233 6.01 -21.99 -16.08
N ALA A 234 4.70 -21.76 -16.05
CA ALA A 234 3.72 -22.63 -16.72
C ALA A 234 3.93 -22.68 -18.23
N GLN A 235 4.27 -21.56 -18.85
CA GLN A 235 4.56 -21.47 -20.28
C GLN A 235 5.85 -22.18 -20.69
N VAL A 236 6.89 -22.13 -19.85
CA VAL A 236 8.20 -22.71 -20.19
C VAL A 236 8.33 -24.18 -19.77
N LYS A 237 7.70 -24.55 -18.66
CA LYS A 237 7.83 -25.89 -18.04
C LYS A 237 6.62 -26.78 -18.23
N GLY A 238 5.52 -26.27 -18.78
CA GLY A 238 4.25 -26.98 -18.97
C GLY A 238 3.57 -26.64 -20.29
N ASP A 239 2.27 -26.85 -20.32
CA ASP A 239 1.38 -26.54 -21.47
C ASP A 239 0.78 -25.11 -21.42
N GLY A 240 1.24 -24.28 -20.51
CA GLY A 240 0.70 -22.94 -20.25
C GLY A 240 -0.42 -22.92 -19.20
N THR A 241 -0.84 -24.09 -18.67
CA THR A 241 -1.82 -24.16 -17.59
C THR A 241 -1.10 -24.11 -16.23
N ILE A 242 -1.56 -23.23 -15.34
CA ILE A 242 -1.04 -23.15 -13.97
C ILE A 242 -1.69 -24.24 -13.13
N THR A 243 -0.99 -25.37 -12.99
CA THR A 243 -1.35 -26.46 -12.08
C THR A 243 -0.74 -26.23 -10.70
N LEU A 244 -1.24 -26.93 -9.68
CA LEU A 244 -0.73 -26.81 -8.30
C LEU A 244 0.77 -27.13 -8.20
N ASP A 245 1.23 -28.14 -8.95
CA ASP A 245 2.64 -28.56 -8.95
C ASP A 245 3.54 -27.46 -9.57
N ILE A 246 3.09 -26.86 -10.69
CA ILE A 246 3.79 -25.75 -11.32
C ILE A 246 3.79 -24.52 -10.39
N ALA A 247 2.65 -24.22 -9.76
CA ALA A 247 2.58 -23.08 -8.81
C ALA A 247 3.55 -23.28 -7.63
N ARG A 248 3.56 -24.45 -7.01
CA ARG A 248 4.48 -24.78 -5.92
C ARG A 248 5.95 -24.77 -6.35
N TYR A 249 6.24 -25.31 -7.53
CA TYR A 249 7.59 -25.28 -8.09
C TYR A 249 8.07 -23.86 -8.32
N ALA A 250 7.26 -23.03 -8.99
CA ALA A 250 7.59 -21.65 -9.30
C ALA A 250 7.78 -20.81 -8.03
N LEU A 251 6.87 -20.90 -7.06
CA LEU A 251 6.97 -20.16 -5.80
C LEU A 251 8.24 -20.52 -5.01
N ARG A 252 8.63 -21.79 -4.99
CA ARG A 252 9.92 -22.20 -4.41
C ARG A 252 11.10 -21.63 -5.18
N ALA A 253 11.09 -21.67 -6.51
CA ALA A 253 12.13 -21.10 -7.35
C ALA A 253 12.24 -19.56 -7.21
N LEU A 254 11.16 -18.91 -6.81
CA LEU A 254 11.12 -17.48 -6.49
C LEU A 254 11.50 -17.18 -5.02
N ASN A 255 11.95 -18.17 -4.26
CA ASN A 255 12.30 -18.04 -2.83
C ASN A 255 11.11 -17.54 -1.98
N VAL A 256 9.89 -17.97 -2.28
CA VAL A 256 8.69 -17.70 -1.48
C VAL A 256 8.29 -19.00 -0.79
N ASP A 257 8.40 -19.02 0.53
CA ASP A 257 8.11 -20.22 1.32
C ASP A 257 6.61 -20.53 1.45
N SER A 258 6.26 -21.56 2.21
CA SER A 258 4.86 -21.97 2.41
C SER A 258 4.01 -20.90 3.11
N ASN A 259 4.60 -19.97 3.81
CA ASN A 259 3.92 -18.92 4.57
C ASN A 259 4.08 -17.53 3.92
N GLY A 260 4.62 -17.46 2.70
CA GLY A 260 4.83 -16.19 1.99
C GLY A 260 6.04 -15.38 2.48
N LEU A 261 6.93 -15.99 3.27
CA LEU A 261 8.19 -15.36 3.68
C LEU A 261 9.24 -15.54 2.59
N ASP A 262 10.10 -14.53 2.45
CA ASP A 262 11.27 -14.59 1.57
C ASP A 262 12.59 -14.72 2.35
N GLU A 263 13.70 -14.77 1.62
CA GLU A 263 15.02 -14.86 2.21
C GLU A 263 15.32 -13.70 3.18
N MET A 264 14.86 -12.49 2.88
CA MET A 264 15.11 -11.33 3.74
C MET A 264 14.27 -11.39 5.02
N ASP A 265 13.00 -11.85 4.96
CA ASP A 265 12.19 -12.07 6.16
C ASP A 265 12.87 -13.07 7.09
N LEU A 266 13.31 -14.21 6.54
CA LEU A 266 14.01 -15.24 7.30
C LEU A 266 15.32 -14.71 7.88
N ARG A 267 16.04 -13.88 7.12
CA ARG A 267 17.29 -13.23 7.56
C ARG A 267 17.04 -12.22 8.67
N ILE A 268 15.95 -11.42 8.59
CA ILE A 268 15.56 -10.48 9.65
C ILE A 268 15.24 -11.27 10.94
N LEU A 269 14.35 -12.25 10.86
CA LEU A 269 13.97 -13.07 12.01
C LEU A 269 15.16 -13.83 12.59
N GLY A 270 15.96 -14.46 11.73
CA GLY A 270 17.20 -15.15 12.15
C GLY A 270 18.19 -14.22 12.82
N THR A 271 18.37 -13.01 12.31
CA THR A 271 19.26 -12.00 12.91
C THR A 271 18.78 -11.58 14.30
N ILE A 272 17.47 -11.34 14.47
CA ILE A 272 16.91 -11.00 15.78
C ILE A 272 17.13 -12.14 16.78
N ILE A 273 16.90 -13.38 16.37
CA ILE A 273 17.03 -14.55 17.22
C ILE A 273 18.50 -14.84 17.56
N ASP A 274 19.38 -14.92 16.55
CA ASP A 274 20.74 -15.40 16.74
C ASP A 274 21.69 -14.34 17.27
N LYS A 275 21.61 -13.12 16.74
CA LYS A 275 22.53 -12.04 17.11
C LYS A 275 22.03 -11.21 18.29
N PHE A 276 20.71 -11.06 18.43
CA PHE A 276 20.10 -10.22 19.45
C PHE A 276 19.28 -11.02 20.48
N ARG A 277 19.48 -12.35 20.58
CA ARG A 277 18.84 -13.24 21.57
C ARG A 277 17.31 -13.12 21.60
N GLY A 278 16.69 -12.90 20.44
CA GLY A 278 15.24 -12.72 20.30
C GLY A 278 14.75 -11.29 20.50
N GLY A 279 15.59 -10.36 20.86
CA GLY A 279 15.25 -8.96 21.10
C GLY A 279 15.12 -8.61 22.59
N PRO A 280 14.69 -7.37 22.94
CA PRO A 280 14.30 -6.29 22.03
C PRO A 280 15.49 -5.64 21.31
N VAL A 281 15.34 -5.29 20.02
CA VAL A 281 16.35 -4.67 19.20
C VAL A 281 15.79 -3.51 18.36
N GLY A 282 16.54 -2.41 18.25
CA GLY A 282 16.16 -1.25 17.44
C GLY A 282 16.24 -1.53 15.93
N ILE A 283 15.38 -0.86 15.15
CA ILE A 283 15.29 -1.06 13.70
C ILE A 283 16.62 -0.83 12.97
N ASN A 284 17.38 0.21 13.36
CA ASN A 284 18.67 0.52 12.75
C ASN A 284 19.70 -0.60 12.95
N ASN A 285 19.69 -1.26 14.11
CA ASN A 285 20.59 -2.38 14.40
C ASN A 285 20.22 -3.61 13.55
N ILE A 286 18.90 -3.86 13.36
CA ILE A 286 18.42 -4.92 12.48
C ILE A 286 18.88 -4.63 11.06
N ALA A 287 18.56 -3.43 10.55
CA ALA A 287 18.89 -2.99 9.20
C ALA A 287 20.36 -3.12 8.88
N THR A 288 21.24 -2.60 9.76
CA THR A 288 22.69 -2.73 9.63
C THR A 288 23.11 -4.20 9.61
N ALA A 289 22.55 -5.03 10.49
CA ALA A 289 22.93 -6.44 10.62
C ALA A 289 22.50 -7.31 9.43
N VAL A 290 21.41 -6.93 8.73
CA VAL A 290 20.94 -7.61 7.51
C VAL A 290 21.45 -6.97 6.21
N GLY A 291 22.08 -5.79 6.30
CA GLY A 291 22.59 -5.05 5.14
C GLY A 291 21.51 -4.42 4.29
N GLU A 292 20.46 -3.85 4.93
CA GLU A 292 19.34 -3.20 4.26
C GLU A 292 19.09 -1.80 4.86
N ASP A 293 18.34 -0.94 4.17
CA ASP A 293 17.92 0.36 4.69
C ASP A 293 16.83 0.19 5.78
N ALA A 294 16.92 1.00 6.84
CA ALA A 294 16.01 0.91 7.97
C ALA A 294 14.55 1.24 7.58
N GLY A 295 14.35 2.19 6.67
CA GLY A 295 13.04 2.51 6.12
C GLY A 295 12.45 1.34 5.32
N THR A 296 13.28 0.67 4.51
CA THR A 296 12.88 -0.53 3.77
C THR A 296 12.46 -1.65 4.72
N VAL A 297 13.23 -1.91 5.78
CA VAL A 297 12.85 -2.92 6.77
C VAL A 297 11.51 -2.56 7.43
N GLU A 298 11.32 -1.29 7.82
CA GLU A 298 10.10 -0.83 8.50
C GLU A 298 8.85 -0.80 7.59
N GLU A 299 9.00 -0.49 6.31
CA GLU A 299 7.86 -0.30 5.40
C GLU A 299 7.48 -1.55 4.61
N VAL A 300 8.46 -2.40 4.30
CA VAL A 300 8.24 -3.54 3.39
C VAL A 300 8.13 -4.86 4.16
N TYR A 301 9.02 -5.11 5.12
CA TYR A 301 9.14 -6.41 5.80
C TYR A 301 8.40 -6.44 7.13
N GLU A 302 8.65 -5.48 8.02
CA GLU A 302 8.10 -5.45 9.38
C GLU A 302 6.56 -5.57 9.42
N PRO A 303 5.77 -4.88 8.57
CA PRO A 303 4.32 -4.92 8.67
C PRO A 303 3.74 -6.32 8.48
N TYR A 304 4.28 -7.08 7.54
CA TYR A 304 3.84 -8.45 7.30
C TYR A 304 4.26 -9.39 8.44
N LEU A 305 5.51 -9.28 8.89
CA LEU A 305 6.02 -10.09 10.00
C LEU A 305 5.26 -9.85 11.31
N ILE A 306 4.82 -8.62 11.56
CA ILE A 306 3.97 -8.29 12.72
C ILE A 306 2.57 -8.86 12.55
N GLN A 307 1.96 -8.71 11.37
CA GLN A 307 0.63 -9.20 11.11
C GLN A 307 0.51 -10.71 11.25
N GLU A 308 1.47 -11.44 10.71
CA GLU A 308 1.50 -12.90 10.79
C GLU A 308 2.00 -13.39 12.17
N GLY A 309 2.33 -12.46 13.07
CA GLY A 309 2.71 -12.78 14.42
C GLY A 309 4.12 -13.33 14.61
N TYR A 310 5.01 -13.17 13.62
CA TYR A 310 6.43 -13.54 13.73
C TYR A 310 7.25 -12.52 14.52
N LEU A 311 6.84 -11.26 14.48
CA LEU A 311 7.52 -10.13 15.10
C LEU A 311 6.55 -9.34 15.97
N GLN A 312 7.01 -8.83 17.10
CA GLN A 312 6.25 -7.86 17.90
C GLN A 312 7.06 -6.58 18.11
N ARG A 313 6.33 -5.46 18.16
CA ARG A 313 6.90 -4.13 18.42
C ARG A 313 6.67 -3.76 19.87
N THR A 314 7.74 -3.49 20.61
CA THR A 314 7.72 -3.05 21.99
C THR A 314 8.29 -1.64 22.13
N PRO A 315 8.10 -0.92 23.25
CA PRO A 315 8.73 0.38 23.47
C PRO A 315 10.26 0.36 23.40
N ARG A 316 10.88 -0.80 23.66
CA ARG A 316 12.35 -0.98 23.62
C ARG A 316 12.87 -1.45 22.26
N GLY A 317 12.01 -1.88 21.35
CA GLY A 317 12.40 -2.38 20.03
C GLY A 317 11.54 -3.53 19.52
N ARG A 318 12.10 -4.30 18.59
CA ARG A 318 11.47 -5.45 17.95
C ARG A 318 11.91 -6.75 18.63
N GLU A 319 10.95 -7.65 18.81
CA GLU A 319 11.18 -8.96 19.43
C GLU A 319 10.61 -10.07 18.57
N ALA A 320 11.36 -11.16 18.41
CA ALA A 320 10.88 -12.37 17.73
C ALA A 320 9.91 -13.13 18.64
N THR A 321 8.78 -13.56 18.09
CA THR A 321 7.77 -14.31 18.84
C THR A 321 8.10 -15.81 18.86
N PRO A 322 7.45 -16.62 19.69
CA PRO A 322 7.59 -18.08 19.67
C PRO A 322 7.31 -18.67 18.28
N LEU A 323 6.38 -18.08 17.50
CA LEU A 323 6.08 -18.51 16.15
C LEU A 323 7.29 -18.35 15.20
N ALA A 324 8.08 -17.28 15.36
CA ALA A 324 9.31 -17.09 14.58
C ALA A 324 10.36 -18.17 14.88
N TYR A 325 10.52 -18.52 16.16
CA TYR A 325 11.41 -19.61 16.56
C TYR A 325 10.97 -20.95 15.95
N GLN A 326 9.68 -21.26 16.06
CA GLN A 326 9.10 -22.48 15.48
C GLN A 326 9.32 -22.54 13.96
N HIS A 327 9.06 -21.45 13.26
CA HIS A 327 9.21 -21.36 11.80
C HIS A 327 10.67 -21.60 11.35
N LEU A 328 11.62 -21.06 12.10
CA LEU A 328 13.05 -21.25 11.81
C LEU A 328 13.62 -22.56 12.39
N GLY A 329 12.80 -23.41 13.01
CA GLY A 329 13.26 -24.65 13.64
C GLY A 329 14.20 -24.44 14.83
N LYS A 330 14.07 -23.29 15.53
CA LYS A 330 14.92 -22.91 16.64
C LYS A 330 14.18 -23.04 17.97
N LEU A 331 14.92 -23.37 19.02
CA LEU A 331 14.38 -23.36 20.38
C LEU A 331 14.54 -21.96 20.99
N LYS A 332 13.47 -21.46 21.61
CA LYS A 332 13.58 -20.29 22.48
C LYS A 332 14.33 -20.75 23.74
N THR A 333 15.61 -20.38 23.87
CA THR A 333 16.31 -20.52 25.13
C THR A 333 15.73 -19.49 26.09
N ASP A 334 14.85 -19.95 27.01
CA ASP A 334 14.47 -19.14 28.15
C ASP A 334 15.79 -18.79 28.86
N GLY A 335 16.03 -17.47 28.97
CA GLY A 335 17.20 -16.98 29.68
C GLY A 335 17.10 -17.45 31.13
N GLN A 336 17.73 -18.58 31.42
CA GLN A 336 18.08 -18.90 32.79
C GLN A 336 18.99 -17.77 33.25
N GLN A 337 18.42 -16.92 34.11
CA GLN A 337 19.21 -16.12 35.02
C GLN A 337 20.18 -17.08 35.71
N GLN A 338 21.41 -17.15 35.19
CA GLN A 338 22.49 -17.64 35.99
C GLN A 338 22.71 -16.58 37.08
N ASP A 339 22.11 -16.79 38.22
CA ASP A 339 22.55 -16.19 39.48
C ASP A 339 24.05 -16.55 39.61
N LEU A 340 24.88 -15.60 39.28
CA LEU A 340 26.30 -15.64 39.64
C LEU A 340 26.37 -15.25 41.12
N PHE A 341 26.71 -16.23 41.94
CA PHE A 341 27.20 -16.06 43.29
C PHE A 341 28.45 -15.19 43.35
#